data_ab72580a15ecd4f2993ca60106eb83fd
#
_entry.id   ab72580a15ecd4f2993ca60106eb83fd
#
_cell.length_a   1.000
_cell.length_b   1.000
_cell.length_c   1.000
_cell.angle_alpha   90.00
_cell.angle_beta   90.00
_cell.angle_gamma   90.00
#
_symmetry.space_group_name_H-M   'P 1'
#
loop_
_entity.id
_entity.type
_entity.pdbx_description
1 polymer ?
#
loop_
_entity_poly.entity_id
_entity_poly.type
_entity_poly.pdbx_seq_one_letter_code
_entity_poly.pdbx_strand_id
1 'polypeptide(L)'
;AKKQVWYKNTLFIIVADHGHRLPKEYEKAYDIRKFRIPLIMYGDVINKNYLHRNITKVGSQTDINKTLLTQMQVSDTAFVWSSDLLNSKPGFAFYTYDNGIGWVDDKQWLTMDNFTKSITSKGGDSTLEQQRLKVGKAYMQRVFSRYLLY
;
A
#
# COMPACT_ATOMS: atom_id res chain seq x y z
N ALA A 1 -11.34 13.32 23.22
CA ALA A 1 -12.07 12.17 22.69
C ALA A 1 -12.36 11.16 23.80
N LYS A 2 -11.40 10.69 24.61
CA LYS A 2 -11.55 9.60 25.62
C LYS A 2 -12.70 9.77 26.63
N LYS A 3 -13.11 11.00 26.92
CA LYS A 3 -14.23 11.32 27.85
C LYS A 3 -15.62 11.29 27.19
N GLN A 4 -15.67 11.07 25.87
CA GLN A 4 -16.93 11.09 25.12
C GLN A 4 -17.57 9.70 25.06
N VAL A 5 -18.91 9.65 25.09
CA VAL A 5 -19.66 8.39 25.06
C VAL A 5 -19.37 7.53 23.84
N TRP A 6 -19.18 8.15 22.69
CA TRP A 6 -18.89 7.48 21.42
C TRP A 6 -17.48 6.88 21.34
N TYR A 7 -16.54 7.31 22.19
CA TYR A 7 -15.13 6.90 22.11
C TYR A 7 -14.94 5.37 22.12
N LYS A 8 -15.66 4.67 23.00
CA LYS A 8 -15.56 3.21 23.14
C LYS A 8 -15.96 2.43 21.89
N ASN A 9 -16.76 3.06 21.01
CA ASN A 9 -17.26 2.45 19.77
C ASN A 9 -16.62 3.06 18.53
N THR A 10 -15.45 3.71 18.68
CA THR A 10 -14.80 4.42 17.60
C THR A 10 -13.41 3.84 17.32
N LEU A 11 -13.15 3.56 16.05
CA LEU A 11 -11.81 3.29 15.50
C LEU A 11 -11.26 4.58 14.92
N PHE A 12 -10.08 4.98 15.36
CA PHE A 12 -9.31 6.08 14.76
C PHE A 12 -8.29 5.50 13.80
N ILE A 13 -8.32 5.99 12.57
CA ILE A 13 -7.35 5.64 11.53
C ILE A 13 -6.58 6.90 11.19
N ILE A 14 -5.28 6.86 11.43
CA ILE A 14 -4.36 7.95 11.15
C ILE A 14 -3.42 7.47 10.05
N VAL A 15 -3.50 8.11 8.89
CA VAL A 15 -2.71 7.77 7.72
C VAL A 15 -2.25 9.06 7.03
N ALA A 16 -1.03 9.06 6.50
CA ALA A 16 -0.58 10.17 5.66
C ALA A 16 -1.19 10.03 4.25
N ASP A 17 -1.46 11.15 3.60
CA ASP A 17 -1.93 11.21 2.21
C ASP A 17 -0.84 10.79 1.22
N HIS A 18 0.41 11.15 1.49
CA HIS A 18 1.60 10.78 0.72
C HIS A 18 2.84 10.73 1.62
N GLY A 19 3.91 10.16 1.11
CA GLY A 19 5.21 10.21 1.76
C GLY A 19 5.86 11.60 1.62
N HIS A 20 6.85 11.86 2.44
CA HIS A 20 7.59 13.12 2.44
C HIS A 20 9.10 12.87 2.33
N ARG A 21 9.80 13.78 1.64
CA ARG A 21 11.26 13.69 1.47
C ARG A 21 12.07 14.12 2.69
N LEU A 22 11.47 14.90 3.60
CA LEU A 22 12.13 15.33 4.82
C LEU A 22 11.85 14.35 5.98
N PRO A 23 12.70 14.25 7.01
CA PRO A 23 13.93 15.05 7.23
C PRO A 23 15.14 14.57 6.41
N LYS A 24 15.04 13.47 5.66
CA LYS A 24 16.10 12.98 4.78
C LYS A 24 15.73 13.32 3.34
N GLU A 25 16.54 14.13 2.69
CA GLU A 25 16.38 14.37 1.26
C GLU A 25 16.70 13.09 0.48
N TYR A 26 15.71 12.63 -0.26
CA TYR A 26 15.90 11.57 -1.24
C TYR A 26 15.98 12.22 -2.61
N GLU A 27 17.16 12.19 -3.22
CA GLU A 27 17.47 12.92 -4.46
C GLU A 27 16.60 12.47 -5.64
N LYS A 28 16.31 11.17 -5.72
CA LYS A 28 15.66 10.59 -6.90
C LYS A 28 14.15 10.53 -6.74
N ALA A 29 13.39 10.93 -7.77
CA ALA A 29 11.93 10.92 -7.78
C ALA A 29 11.35 9.53 -7.52
N TYR A 30 12.01 8.50 -7.99
CA TYR A 30 11.60 7.10 -7.88
C TYR A 30 12.02 6.40 -6.58
N ASP A 31 12.65 7.10 -5.63
CA ASP A 31 13.09 6.46 -4.38
C ASP A 31 11.89 5.92 -3.59
N ILE A 32 11.87 4.61 -3.38
CA ILE A 32 10.80 3.88 -2.68
C ILE A 32 10.46 4.48 -1.31
N ARG A 33 11.44 5.04 -0.62
CA ARG A 33 11.27 5.62 0.72
C ARG A 33 10.36 6.85 0.73
N LYS A 34 10.20 7.54 -0.41
CA LYS A 34 9.27 8.66 -0.57
C LYS A 34 7.81 8.24 -0.52
N PHE A 35 7.52 6.98 -0.83
CA PHE A 35 6.17 6.45 -0.93
C PHE A 35 5.75 5.67 0.31
N ARG A 36 6.64 5.53 1.27
CA ARG A 36 6.34 4.88 2.54
C ARG A 36 5.65 5.87 3.48
N ILE A 37 4.44 5.52 3.89
CA ILE A 37 3.61 6.31 4.81
C ILE A 37 3.28 5.51 6.06
N PRO A 38 3.07 6.19 7.22
CA PRO A 38 2.56 5.55 8.42
C PRO A 38 1.06 5.27 8.28
N LEU A 39 0.62 4.15 8.84
CA LEU A 39 -0.78 3.83 9.10
C LEU A 39 -0.89 3.40 10.55
N ILE A 40 -1.69 4.11 11.34
CA ILE A 40 -1.93 3.82 12.74
C ILE A 40 -3.43 3.60 12.93
N MET A 41 -3.79 2.47 13.51
CA MET A 41 -5.16 2.18 13.96
C MET A 41 -5.19 2.22 15.47
N TYR A 42 -6.12 2.99 16.03
CA TYR A 42 -6.23 3.22 17.45
C TYR A 42 -7.70 3.26 17.91
N GLY A 43 -8.01 2.65 19.06
CA GLY A 43 -9.34 2.67 19.65
C GLY A 43 -9.63 1.43 20.48
N ASP A 44 -10.60 1.53 21.36
CA ASP A 44 -11.01 0.42 22.25
C ASP A 44 -11.72 -0.71 21.51
N VAL A 45 -12.16 -0.46 20.28
CA VAL A 45 -12.81 -1.45 19.38
C VAL A 45 -11.83 -2.45 18.75
N ILE A 46 -10.53 -2.20 18.88
CA ILE A 46 -9.52 -3.08 18.28
C ILE A 46 -9.51 -4.42 19.01
N ASN A 47 -9.59 -5.51 18.24
CA ASN A 47 -9.48 -6.86 18.79
C ASN A 47 -8.15 -7.03 19.54
N LYS A 48 -8.20 -7.66 20.71
CA LYS A 48 -7.04 -7.87 21.60
C LYS A 48 -5.85 -8.53 20.90
N ASN A 49 -6.09 -9.36 19.90
CA ASN A 49 -5.04 -10.02 19.11
C ASN A 49 -4.19 -9.04 18.28
N TYR A 50 -4.69 -7.85 18.03
CA TYR A 50 -4.00 -6.80 17.25
C TYR A 50 -3.48 -5.64 18.10
N LEU A 51 -3.81 -5.60 19.40
CA LEU A 51 -3.32 -4.55 20.30
C LEU A 51 -1.79 -4.59 20.38
N HIS A 52 -1.18 -3.41 20.29
CA HIS A 52 0.28 -3.22 20.35
C HIS A 52 1.08 -4.02 19.30
N ARG A 53 0.44 -4.43 18.21
CA ARG A 53 1.09 -5.13 17.11
C ARG A 53 1.64 -4.13 16.09
N ASN A 54 2.82 -4.44 15.59
CA ASN A 54 3.37 -3.82 14.39
C ASN A 54 3.12 -4.77 13.21
N ILE A 55 2.30 -4.33 12.25
CA ILE A 55 2.01 -5.08 11.02
C ILE A 55 3.03 -4.65 9.97
N THR A 56 3.90 -5.55 9.57
CA THR A 56 4.99 -5.28 8.60
C THR A 56 4.62 -5.61 7.16
N LYS A 57 3.40 -6.12 6.94
CA LYS A 57 2.90 -6.44 5.60
C LYS A 57 2.92 -5.22 4.69
N VAL A 58 3.45 -5.40 3.49
CA VAL A 58 3.39 -4.37 2.45
C VAL A 58 1.95 -4.20 1.96
N GLY A 59 1.52 -2.95 1.82
CA GLY A 59 0.19 -2.62 1.31
C GLY A 59 0.10 -1.18 0.85
N SER A 60 -1.06 -0.82 0.35
CA SER A 60 -1.41 0.51 -0.16
C SER A 60 -2.53 1.14 0.65
N GLN A 61 -2.74 2.45 0.53
CA GLN A 61 -3.88 3.14 1.15
C GLN A 61 -5.23 2.53 0.76
N THR A 62 -5.35 2.06 -0.47
CA THR A 62 -6.55 1.37 -0.96
C THR A 62 -6.92 0.13 -0.15
N ASP A 63 -5.94 -0.50 0.50
CA ASP A 63 -6.13 -1.73 1.28
C ASP A 63 -6.83 -1.48 2.61
N ILE A 64 -6.88 -0.23 3.08
CA ILE A 64 -7.56 0.16 4.32
C ILE A 64 -9.04 -0.21 4.24
N ASN A 65 -9.70 0.10 3.13
CA ASN A 65 -11.14 -0.14 2.98
C ASN A 65 -11.48 -1.62 3.12
N LYS A 66 -10.81 -2.49 2.36
CA LYS A 66 -11.06 -3.93 2.44
C LYS A 66 -10.71 -4.51 3.80
N THR A 67 -9.61 -4.05 4.40
CA THR A 67 -9.23 -4.46 5.75
C THR A 67 -10.35 -4.17 6.75
N LEU A 68 -10.91 -2.95 6.73
CA LEU A 68 -11.99 -2.57 7.61
C LEU A 68 -13.26 -3.39 7.37
N LEU A 69 -13.71 -3.48 6.12
CA LEU A 69 -14.94 -4.20 5.78
C LEU A 69 -14.84 -5.68 6.15
N THR A 70 -13.67 -6.30 5.91
CA THR A 70 -13.42 -7.70 6.32
C THR A 70 -13.53 -7.85 7.83
N GLN A 71 -12.93 -6.94 8.63
CA GLN A 71 -13.02 -6.99 10.09
C GLN A 71 -14.45 -6.74 10.60
N MET A 72 -15.23 -5.94 9.90
CA MET A 72 -16.63 -5.67 10.19
C MET A 72 -17.59 -6.73 9.64
N GLN A 73 -17.11 -7.76 8.93
CA GLN A 73 -17.89 -8.79 8.26
C GLN A 73 -18.92 -8.21 7.26
N VAL A 74 -18.56 -7.11 6.61
CA VAL A 74 -19.35 -6.45 5.58
C VAL A 74 -18.78 -6.80 4.21
N SER A 75 -19.66 -6.89 3.20
CA SER A 75 -19.24 -7.19 1.82
C SER A 75 -18.25 -6.15 1.28
N ASP A 76 -17.16 -6.63 0.67
CA ASP A 76 -16.07 -5.83 0.14
C ASP A 76 -15.95 -5.87 -1.40
N THR A 77 -16.96 -6.39 -2.08
CA THR A 77 -16.94 -6.66 -3.53
C THR A 77 -16.72 -5.41 -4.39
N ALA A 78 -17.04 -4.23 -3.89
CA ALA A 78 -16.79 -2.97 -4.58
C ALA A 78 -15.30 -2.57 -4.61
N PHE A 79 -14.49 -3.10 -3.69
CA PHE A 79 -13.08 -2.72 -3.52
C PHE A 79 -12.13 -3.72 -4.18
N VAL A 80 -12.29 -3.92 -5.49
CA VAL A 80 -11.55 -4.94 -6.28
C VAL A 80 -10.03 -4.72 -6.32
N TRP A 81 -9.55 -3.50 -6.03
CA TRP A 81 -8.14 -3.13 -6.01
C TRP A 81 -7.52 -3.19 -4.61
N SER A 82 -8.32 -3.53 -3.61
CA SER A 82 -7.90 -3.59 -2.21
C SER A 82 -7.60 -5.01 -1.76
N SER A 83 -6.66 -5.15 -0.85
CA SER A 83 -6.32 -6.39 -0.14
C SER A 83 -6.57 -6.21 1.36
N ASP A 84 -6.81 -7.29 2.08
CA ASP A 84 -6.86 -7.24 3.54
C ASP A 84 -5.44 -7.26 4.10
N LEU A 85 -5.05 -6.21 4.82
CA LEU A 85 -3.74 -6.06 5.44
C LEU A 85 -3.51 -7.05 6.61
N LEU A 86 -4.56 -7.61 7.16
CA LEU A 86 -4.49 -8.50 8.33
C LEU A 86 -4.50 -9.99 7.97
N ASN A 87 -4.73 -10.35 6.71
CA ASN A 87 -4.67 -11.75 6.29
C ASN A 87 -3.21 -12.23 6.10
N SER A 88 -3.02 -13.55 5.98
CA SER A 88 -1.71 -14.18 5.83
C SER A 88 -1.14 -14.17 4.41
N LYS A 89 -1.89 -13.67 3.42
CA LYS A 89 -1.41 -13.62 2.02
C LYS A 89 -0.32 -12.55 1.86
N PRO A 90 0.69 -12.77 1.01
CA PRO A 90 1.68 -11.73 0.69
C PRO A 90 1.01 -10.44 0.23
N GLY A 91 1.52 -9.32 0.70
CA GLY A 91 1.06 -8.01 0.30
C GLY A 91 1.91 -7.44 -0.84
N PHE A 92 1.39 -6.41 -1.50
CA PHE A 92 2.16 -5.61 -2.43
C PHE A 92 1.67 -4.17 -2.40
N ALA A 93 2.51 -3.26 -2.87
CA ALA A 93 2.14 -1.88 -3.16
C ALA A 93 2.59 -1.50 -4.56
N PHE A 94 1.75 -0.73 -5.23
CA PHE A 94 2.02 -0.13 -6.52
C PHE A 94 1.93 1.39 -6.37
N TYR A 95 2.89 2.11 -6.94
CA TYR A 95 2.89 3.56 -6.97
C TYR A 95 3.37 4.09 -8.31
N THR A 96 3.07 5.34 -8.57
CA THR A 96 3.52 6.07 -9.75
C THR A 96 4.38 7.26 -9.33
N TYR A 97 5.32 7.64 -10.18
CA TYR A 97 6.05 8.89 -10.10
C TYR A 97 6.07 9.52 -11.49
N ASP A 98 6.59 10.73 -11.65
CA ASP A 98 6.43 11.56 -12.86
C ASP A 98 6.53 10.80 -14.19
N ASN A 99 7.53 9.94 -14.32
CA ASN A 99 7.81 9.22 -15.57
C ASN A 99 7.80 7.70 -15.39
N GLY A 100 7.27 7.17 -14.31
CA GLY A 100 7.41 5.75 -14.09
C GLY A 100 6.48 5.14 -13.05
N ILE A 101 6.75 3.88 -12.78
CA ILE A 101 6.02 3.06 -11.82
C ILE A 101 6.97 2.39 -10.84
N GLY A 102 6.45 2.11 -9.65
CA GLY A 102 7.09 1.27 -8.66
C GLY A 102 6.20 0.12 -8.21
N TRP A 103 6.84 -1.00 -7.95
CA TRP A 103 6.25 -2.20 -7.37
C TRP A 103 7.03 -2.63 -6.15
N VAL A 104 6.34 -2.97 -5.08
CA VAL A 104 6.93 -3.43 -3.82
C VAL A 104 6.14 -4.61 -3.31
N ASP A 105 6.81 -5.66 -2.91
CA ASP A 105 6.24 -6.74 -2.12
C ASP A 105 7.21 -7.13 -0.98
N ASP A 106 6.93 -8.21 -0.27
CA ASP A 106 7.71 -8.68 0.87
C ASP A 106 9.11 -9.23 0.51
N LYS A 107 9.36 -9.50 -0.77
CA LYS A 107 10.62 -10.10 -1.26
C LYS A 107 11.44 -9.16 -2.11
N GLN A 108 10.80 -8.26 -2.84
CA GLN A 108 11.45 -7.41 -3.81
C GLN A 108 10.74 -6.08 -3.98
N TRP A 109 11.48 -5.08 -4.40
CA TRP A 109 10.95 -3.85 -4.97
C TRP A 109 11.70 -3.50 -6.25
N LEU A 110 11.01 -2.85 -7.16
CA LEU A 110 11.59 -2.33 -8.40
C LEU A 110 10.84 -1.08 -8.85
N THR A 111 11.56 -0.23 -9.58
CA THR A 111 11.00 0.93 -10.27
C THR A 111 11.40 0.91 -11.74
N MET A 112 10.51 1.35 -12.60
CA MET A 112 10.70 1.37 -14.03
C MET A 112 10.34 2.74 -14.60
N ASP A 113 11.19 3.27 -15.45
CA ASP A 113 10.90 4.46 -16.25
C ASP A 113 10.06 4.09 -17.47
N ASN A 114 8.96 4.84 -17.70
CA ASN A 114 8.02 4.57 -18.78
C ASN A 114 8.51 5.03 -20.16
N PHE A 115 9.46 5.97 -20.23
CA PHE A 115 10.04 6.43 -21.48
C PHE A 115 11.12 5.48 -21.97
N THR A 116 12.12 5.26 -21.12
CA THR A 116 13.27 4.40 -21.47
C THR A 116 12.93 2.91 -21.40
N LYS A 117 11.79 2.55 -20.78
CA LYS A 117 11.37 1.16 -20.51
C LYS A 117 12.37 0.37 -19.68
N SER A 118 13.28 1.04 -18.99
CA SER A 118 14.34 0.45 -18.18
C SER A 118 14.01 0.45 -16.69
N ILE A 119 14.59 -0.50 -15.96
CA ILE A 119 14.55 -0.51 -14.50
C ILE A 119 15.49 0.58 -13.98
N THR A 120 14.96 1.53 -13.23
CA THR A 120 15.72 2.66 -12.67
C THR A 120 16.30 2.36 -11.30
N SER A 121 15.62 1.50 -10.53
CA SER A 121 16.11 1.06 -9.22
C SER A 121 15.43 -0.26 -8.82
N LYS A 122 16.13 -1.07 -8.04
CA LYS A 122 15.63 -2.37 -7.56
C LYS A 122 16.35 -2.81 -6.30
N GLY A 123 15.73 -3.75 -5.57
CA GLY A 123 16.33 -4.42 -4.42
C GLY A 123 15.53 -5.65 -4.01
N GLY A 124 16.14 -6.50 -3.19
CA GLY A 124 15.57 -7.77 -2.78
C GLY A 124 15.96 -8.93 -3.71
N ASP A 125 15.08 -9.90 -3.88
CA ASP A 125 15.34 -11.14 -4.62
C ASP A 125 15.37 -10.91 -6.14
N SER A 126 16.57 -10.88 -6.70
CA SER A 126 16.81 -10.65 -8.13
C SER A 126 16.25 -11.75 -9.05
N THR A 127 16.00 -12.95 -8.53
CA THR A 127 15.42 -14.06 -9.33
C THR A 127 14.00 -13.77 -9.77
N LEU A 128 13.30 -12.87 -9.04
CA LEU A 128 11.91 -12.49 -9.30
C LEU A 128 11.77 -11.23 -10.19
N GLU A 129 12.88 -10.61 -10.59
CA GLU A 129 12.87 -9.31 -11.27
C GLU A 129 11.98 -9.28 -12.51
N GLN A 130 12.18 -10.20 -13.45
CA GLN A 130 11.40 -10.24 -14.69
C GLN A 130 9.92 -10.51 -14.43
N GLN A 131 9.63 -11.39 -13.49
CA GLN A 131 8.25 -11.68 -13.09
C GLN A 131 7.57 -10.44 -12.50
N ARG A 132 8.24 -9.73 -11.58
CA ARG A 132 7.70 -8.53 -10.92
C ARG A 132 7.52 -7.37 -11.90
N LEU A 133 8.46 -7.20 -12.83
CA LEU A 133 8.33 -6.21 -13.90
C LEU A 133 7.09 -6.49 -14.77
N LYS A 134 6.88 -7.74 -15.15
CA LYS A 134 5.69 -8.16 -15.93
C LYS A 134 4.39 -7.90 -15.15
N VAL A 135 4.36 -8.26 -13.88
CA VAL A 135 3.19 -8.06 -13.01
C VAL A 135 2.90 -6.58 -12.80
N GLY A 136 3.92 -5.74 -12.53
CA GLY A 136 3.75 -4.29 -12.38
C GLY A 136 3.21 -3.62 -13.64
N LYS A 137 3.73 -4.00 -14.83
CA LYS A 137 3.22 -3.52 -16.12
C LYS A 137 1.77 -3.94 -16.36
N ALA A 138 1.43 -5.19 -16.07
CA ALA A 138 0.07 -5.71 -16.22
C ALA A 138 -0.91 -5.02 -15.26
N TYR A 139 -0.48 -4.74 -14.03
CA TYR A 139 -1.28 -4.00 -13.06
C TYR A 139 -1.57 -2.57 -13.57
N MET A 140 -0.55 -1.84 -13.99
CA MET A 140 -0.70 -0.50 -14.58
C MET A 140 -1.67 -0.53 -15.77
N GLN A 141 -1.50 -1.48 -16.70
CA GLN A 141 -2.36 -1.62 -17.87
C GLN A 141 -3.83 -1.84 -17.47
N ARG A 142 -4.09 -2.71 -16.48
CA ARG A 142 -5.45 -2.94 -15.98
C ARG A 142 -6.05 -1.72 -15.32
N VAL A 143 -5.27 -0.97 -14.53
CA VAL A 143 -5.73 0.29 -13.91
C VAL A 143 -6.14 1.28 -15.00
N PHE A 144 -5.30 1.50 -16.00
CA PHE A 144 -5.62 2.38 -17.13
C PHE A 144 -6.83 1.91 -17.92
N SER A 145 -6.90 0.62 -18.24
CA SER A 145 -8.07 0.07 -18.97
C SER A 145 -9.36 0.27 -18.19
N ARG A 146 -9.32 0.15 -16.87
CA ARG A 146 -10.50 0.38 -16.03
C ARG A 146 -10.88 1.86 -15.95
N TYR A 147 -9.89 2.74 -15.85
CA TYR A 147 -10.10 4.20 -15.84
C TYR A 147 -10.77 4.70 -17.11
N LEU A 148 -10.41 4.15 -18.28
CA LEU A 148 -10.99 4.54 -19.57
C LEU A 148 -12.43 4.06 -19.78
N LEU A 149 -12.98 3.24 -18.87
CA LEU A 149 -14.39 2.79 -18.92
C LEU A 149 -15.34 3.72 -18.15
N TYR A 150 -14.80 4.76 -17.50
CA TYR A 150 -15.55 5.81 -16.81
C TYR A 150 -15.51 7.12 -17.61
#